data_5e7bc70e2e5cc2aa8d365ead32ac491c
#
_entry.id   5e7bc70e2e5cc2aa8d365ead32ac491c
#
_cell.length_a   1.000
_cell.length_b   1.000
_cell.length_c   1.000
_cell.angle_alpha   90.00
_cell.angle_beta   90.00
_cell.angle_gamma   90.00
#
_symmetry.space_group_name_H-M   'P 1'
#
loop_
_entity.id
_entity.type
_entity.pdbx_description
1 polymer ?
#
loop_
_entity_poly.entity_id
_entity_poly.type
_entity_poly.pdbx_seq_one_letter_code
_entity_poly.pdbx_strand_id
1 'polypeptide(L)'
;MLVKNNFTSGLFAGVLLVIVLGLDIANVLPNAMPPLNELPQLVRPPRLKDNFTFAGEKLPMNVDTRERMEKELLVNSYYHTSTVLAIKNAPRFFPMIEKILKEEGIPDDFKYLAVAESNLSNASSSAGAKGLWQFLKGTAGDFGLEVN
;
A
#
# COMPACT_ATOMS: atom_id res chain seq x y z
N MET A 1 42.70 -0.82 -6.80
CA MET A 1 42.40 0.54 -6.31
C MET A 1 41.31 0.39 -5.25
N LEU A 2 41.71 0.42 -3.97
CA LEU A 2 40.86 0.11 -2.83
C LEU A 2 40.20 1.41 -2.37
N VAL A 3 38.86 1.45 -2.45
CA VAL A 3 38.05 2.53 -1.86
C VAL A 3 37.99 2.27 -0.35
N LYS A 4 38.69 3.08 0.43
CA LYS A 4 38.60 3.05 1.90
C LYS A 4 37.27 3.62 2.33
N ASN A 5 36.46 2.78 2.99
CA ASN A 5 35.24 3.19 3.69
C ASN A 5 35.61 4.05 4.93
N ASN A 6 35.45 5.36 4.81
CA ASN A 6 35.63 6.31 5.90
C ASN A 6 34.38 6.50 6.78
N PHE A 7 33.43 5.58 6.72
CA PHE A 7 32.14 5.74 7.42
C PHE A 7 32.14 5.27 8.90
N THR A 8 33.12 4.47 9.30
CA THR A 8 33.18 3.92 10.66
C THR A 8 34.01 4.78 11.64
N SER A 9 34.89 5.66 11.14
CA SER A 9 35.76 6.45 12.01
C SER A 9 35.04 7.63 12.73
N GLY A 10 33.98 8.18 12.11
CA GLY A 10 33.23 9.31 12.70
C GLY A 10 32.34 8.91 13.88
N LEU A 11 31.75 7.70 13.83
CA LEU A 11 30.85 7.23 14.90
C LEU A 11 31.64 6.88 16.17
N PHE A 12 32.81 6.25 16.02
CA PHE A 12 33.68 5.92 17.16
C PHE A 12 34.30 7.16 17.81
N ALA A 13 34.63 8.18 17.02
CA ALA A 13 35.17 9.44 17.56
C ALA A 13 34.14 10.21 18.37
N GLY A 14 32.85 10.18 17.93
CA GLY A 14 31.75 10.81 18.67
C GLY A 14 31.44 10.11 19.99
N VAL A 15 31.45 8.80 20.01
CA VAL A 15 31.21 8.01 21.25
C VAL A 15 32.37 8.20 22.23
N LEU A 16 33.62 8.23 21.76
CA LEU A 16 34.78 8.44 22.62
C LEU A 16 34.80 9.85 23.23
N LEU A 17 34.38 10.87 22.49
CA LEU A 17 34.29 12.25 22.97
C LEU A 17 33.27 12.40 24.09
N VAL A 18 32.11 11.72 23.99
CA VAL A 18 31.05 11.73 25.02
C VAL A 18 31.54 11.08 26.31
N ILE A 19 32.31 10.01 26.23
CA ILE A 19 32.89 9.32 27.40
C ILE A 19 33.95 10.21 28.10
N VAL A 20 34.77 10.94 27.33
CA VAL A 20 35.82 11.82 27.86
C VAL A 20 35.25 13.05 28.54
N LEU A 21 34.10 13.54 28.09
CA LEU A 21 33.43 14.72 28.68
C LEU A 21 32.56 14.37 29.91
N GLY A 22 32.50 13.11 30.34
CA GLY A 22 31.73 12.69 31.52
C GLY A 22 30.21 12.91 31.37
N LEU A 23 29.74 13.05 30.14
CA LEU A 23 28.32 13.12 29.86
C LEU A 23 27.70 11.76 30.06
N ASP A 24 26.72 11.70 30.96
CA ASP A 24 25.97 10.50 31.23
C ASP A 24 25.17 10.09 29.97
N ILE A 25 25.65 9.05 29.29
CA ILE A 25 25.05 8.55 28.01
C ILE A 25 23.57 8.20 28.21
N ALA A 26 23.17 7.82 29.44
CA ALA A 26 21.79 7.52 29.77
C ALA A 26 20.85 8.73 29.61
N ASN A 27 21.40 9.97 29.73
CA ASN A 27 20.65 11.20 29.55
C ASN A 27 20.71 11.77 28.12
N VAL A 28 21.62 11.24 27.27
CA VAL A 28 21.78 11.69 25.87
C VAL A 28 21.01 10.80 24.90
N LEU A 29 20.79 9.54 25.26
CA LEU A 29 19.89 8.66 24.52
C LEU A 29 18.45 9.00 24.90
N PRO A 30 17.58 9.40 23.95
CA PRO A 30 16.18 9.55 24.26
C PRO A 30 15.69 8.22 24.84
N ASN A 31 15.09 8.30 26.02
CA ASN A 31 14.51 7.25 26.83
C ASN A 31 14.57 5.87 26.20
N ALA A 32 15.12 4.89 26.91
CA ALA A 32 15.21 3.50 26.49
C ALA A 32 14.10 3.14 25.50
N MET A 33 14.47 2.51 24.36
CA MET A 33 13.48 2.10 23.37
C MET A 33 12.27 1.55 24.13
N PRO A 34 11.06 2.05 23.86
CA PRO A 34 9.88 1.53 24.52
C PRO A 34 9.86 0.02 24.35
N PRO A 35 9.47 -0.74 25.37
CA PRO A 35 9.43 -2.18 25.28
C PRO A 35 8.66 -2.59 24.02
N LEU A 36 9.06 -3.67 23.37
CA LEU A 36 8.51 -4.11 22.07
C LEU A 36 6.97 -4.18 22.04
N ASN A 37 6.34 -4.37 23.20
CA ASN A 37 4.89 -4.31 23.36
C ASN A 37 4.29 -2.89 23.33
N GLU A 38 5.11 -1.85 23.45
CA GLU A 38 4.70 -0.43 23.37
C GLU A 38 5.09 0.23 22.04
N LEU A 39 5.74 -0.51 21.15
CA LEU A 39 5.98 -0.01 19.80
C LEU A 39 4.64 0.29 19.12
N PRO A 40 4.44 1.50 18.57
CA PRO A 40 3.17 1.89 17.94
C PRO A 40 2.84 1.06 16.70
N GLN A 41 3.74 0.21 16.25
CA GLN A 41 3.53 -0.79 15.20
C GLN A 41 3.26 -2.17 15.83
N LEU A 42 2.15 -2.28 16.52
CA LEU A 42 1.62 -3.62 16.78
C LEU A 42 1.17 -4.19 15.43
N VAL A 43 2.02 -5.04 14.86
CA VAL A 43 1.69 -5.84 13.69
C VAL A 43 0.55 -6.76 14.06
N ARG A 44 -0.68 -6.30 13.85
CA ARG A 44 -1.87 -7.14 13.99
C ARG A 44 -2.25 -7.62 12.60
N PRO A 45 -2.02 -8.89 12.27
CA PRO A 45 -2.51 -9.41 11.01
C PRO A 45 -4.02 -9.21 10.97
N PRO A 46 -4.56 -8.66 9.87
CA PRO A 46 -5.99 -8.49 9.74
C PRO A 46 -6.64 -9.88 9.81
N ARG A 47 -7.73 -10.00 10.57
CA ARG A 47 -8.47 -11.25 10.64
C ARG A 47 -9.36 -11.39 9.42
N LEU A 48 -9.16 -12.45 8.68
CA LEU A 48 -10.04 -12.81 7.58
C LEU A 48 -11.42 -13.20 8.16
N LYS A 49 -12.48 -12.62 7.61
CA LYS A 49 -13.85 -13.03 7.89
C LYS A 49 -14.17 -14.31 7.11
N ASP A 50 -15.13 -15.09 7.58
CA ASP A 50 -15.54 -16.31 6.86
C ASP A 50 -16.53 -16.06 5.72
N ASN A 51 -17.13 -14.87 5.69
CA ASN A 51 -18.16 -14.50 4.73
C ASN A 51 -17.69 -13.30 3.90
N PHE A 52 -17.14 -13.60 2.74
CA PHE A 52 -16.84 -12.57 1.74
C PHE A 52 -17.82 -12.67 0.58
N THR A 53 -18.29 -11.52 0.15
CA THR A 53 -19.07 -11.37 -1.08
C THR A 53 -18.40 -10.34 -1.97
N PHE A 54 -18.54 -10.51 -3.27
CA PHE A 54 -18.18 -9.53 -4.28
C PHE A 54 -19.30 -9.50 -5.33
N ALA A 55 -19.78 -8.32 -5.64
CA ALA A 55 -20.89 -8.13 -6.57
C ALA A 55 -22.17 -8.93 -6.20
N GLY A 56 -22.40 -9.15 -4.91
CA GLY A 56 -23.52 -9.96 -4.40
C GLY A 56 -23.26 -11.46 -4.36
N GLU A 57 -22.20 -11.95 -4.98
CA GLU A 57 -21.85 -13.37 -5.02
C GLU A 57 -20.93 -13.76 -3.85
N LYS A 58 -21.15 -14.93 -3.26
CA LYS A 58 -20.30 -15.46 -2.20
C LYS A 58 -19.00 -16.01 -2.79
N LEU A 59 -17.88 -15.60 -2.19
CA LEU A 59 -16.59 -16.19 -2.53
C LEU A 59 -16.45 -17.58 -1.93
N PRO A 60 -16.01 -18.58 -2.71
CA PRO A 60 -15.76 -19.92 -2.21
C PRO A 60 -14.50 -19.88 -1.30
N MET A 61 -14.71 -19.96 0.02
CA MET A 61 -13.64 -19.88 1.03
C MET A 61 -12.96 -21.24 1.25
N ASN A 62 -12.42 -21.83 0.16
CA ASN A 62 -11.54 -22.98 0.26
C ASN A 62 -10.12 -22.57 0.76
N VAL A 63 -9.24 -23.54 1.00
CA VAL A 63 -7.90 -23.28 1.54
C VAL A 63 -7.10 -22.32 0.67
N ASP A 64 -7.08 -22.54 -0.64
CA ASP A 64 -6.33 -21.71 -1.61
C ASP A 64 -6.86 -20.26 -1.63
N THR A 65 -8.17 -20.08 -1.68
CA THR A 65 -8.79 -18.75 -1.65
C THR A 65 -8.48 -18.03 -0.33
N ARG A 66 -8.54 -18.75 0.80
CA ARG A 66 -8.23 -18.20 2.12
C ARG A 66 -6.79 -17.72 2.20
N GLU A 67 -5.83 -18.56 1.80
CA GLU A 67 -4.40 -18.21 1.81
C GLU A 67 -4.10 -16.99 0.93
N ARG A 68 -4.69 -16.93 -0.27
CA ARG A 68 -4.54 -15.76 -1.16
C ARG A 68 -5.12 -14.50 -0.53
N MET A 69 -6.30 -14.56 0.03
CA MET A 69 -6.92 -13.41 0.68
C MET A 69 -6.16 -12.95 1.92
N GLU A 70 -5.68 -13.87 2.75
CA GLU A 70 -4.83 -13.55 3.91
C GLU A 70 -3.54 -12.84 3.48
N LYS A 71 -2.90 -13.35 2.43
CA LYS A 71 -1.72 -12.71 1.84
C LYS A 71 -2.02 -11.28 1.37
N GLU A 72 -3.09 -11.09 0.58
CA GLU A 72 -3.45 -9.78 0.06
C GLU A 72 -3.85 -8.81 1.18
N LEU A 73 -4.60 -9.26 2.18
CA LEU A 73 -4.92 -8.46 3.35
C LEU A 73 -3.66 -8.03 4.10
N LEU A 74 -2.72 -8.96 4.30
CA LEU A 74 -1.46 -8.67 4.97
C LEU A 74 -0.64 -7.64 4.18
N VAL A 75 -0.42 -7.88 2.89
CA VAL A 75 0.34 -6.97 2.02
C VAL A 75 -0.28 -5.57 2.03
N ASN A 76 -1.58 -5.46 1.79
CA ASN A 76 -2.25 -4.15 1.70
C ASN A 76 -2.36 -3.45 3.06
N SER A 77 -2.40 -4.18 4.18
CA SER A 77 -2.38 -3.59 5.53
C SER A 77 -1.06 -2.88 5.84
N TYR A 78 0.04 -3.31 5.21
CA TYR A 78 1.36 -2.68 5.39
C TYR A 78 1.75 -1.75 4.24
N TYR A 79 0.98 -1.70 3.18
CA TYR A 79 1.21 -0.80 2.04
C TYR A 79 0.62 0.58 2.31
N HIS A 80 0.98 1.16 3.46
CA HIS A 80 0.37 2.38 4.01
C HIS A 80 0.28 3.52 3.00
N THR A 81 1.36 3.81 2.28
CA THR A 81 1.38 4.92 1.31
C THR A 81 0.34 4.73 0.21
N SER A 82 0.27 3.54 -0.38
CA SER A 82 -0.68 3.22 -1.45
C SER A 82 -2.12 3.31 -0.93
N THR A 83 -2.39 2.72 0.23
CA THR A 83 -3.72 2.75 0.85
C THR A 83 -4.17 4.17 1.17
N VAL A 84 -3.29 4.99 1.76
CA VAL A 84 -3.59 6.40 2.07
C VAL A 84 -3.85 7.20 0.80
N LEU A 85 -3.09 6.98 -0.27
CA LEU A 85 -3.31 7.64 -1.55
C LEU A 85 -4.64 7.23 -2.19
N ALA A 86 -5.01 5.94 -2.13
CA ALA A 86 -6.30 5.47 -2.61
C ALA A 86 -7.45 6.13 -1.84
N ILE A 87 -7.38 6.16 -0.51
CA ILE A 87 -8.39 6.83 0.34
C ILE A 87 -8.49 8.32 0.00
N LYS A 88 -7.36 9.00 -0.23
CA LYS A 88 -7.34 10.41 -0.61
C LYS A 88 -7.98 10.65 -1.99
N ASN A 89 -7.78 9.74 -2.94
CA ASN A 89 -8.30 9.86 -4.30
C ASN A 89 -9.77 9.43 -4.44
N ALA A 90 -10.23 8.53 -3.57
CA ALA A 90 -11.60 7.99 -3.63
C ALA A 90 -12.71 9.06 -3.69
N PRO A 91 -12.71 10.12 -2.86
CA PRO A 91 -13.72 11.18 -2.95
C PRO A 91 -13.76 11.91 -4.29
N ARG A 92 -12.66 11.92 -5.04
CA ARG A 92 -12.57 12.55 -6.34
C ARG A 92 -13.18 11.68 -7.45
N PHE A 93 -12.96 10.38 -7.42
CA PHE A 93 -13.29 9.49 -8.52
C PHE A 93 -14.52 8.62 -8.26
N PHE A 94 -14.76 8.18 -7.04
CA PHE A 94 -15.86 7.29 -6.71
C PHE A 94 -17.24 7.85 -7.07
N PRO A 95 -17.58 9.13 -6.80
CA PRO A 95 -18.90 9.64 -7.14
C PRO A 95 -19.24 9.52 -8.63
N MET A 96 -18.24 9.71 -9.49
CA MET A 96 -18.41 9.57 -10.94
C MET A 96 -18.54 8.09 -11.33
N ILE A 97 -17.67 7.24 -10.79
CA ILE A 97 -17.68 5.80 -11.07
C ILE A 97 -19.00 5.17 -10.60
N GLU A 98 -19.41 5.43 -9.36
CA GLU A 98 -20.66 4.90 -8.76
C GLU A 98 -21.89 5.31 -9.56
N LYS A 99 -21.93 6.55 -10.06
CA LYS A 99 -22.99 7.03 -10.91
C LYS A 99 -23.08 6.18 -12.19
N ILE A 100 -21.96 5.99 -12.88
CA ILE A 100 -21.90 5.22 -14.13
C ILE A 100 -22.25 3.75 -13.89
N LEU A 101 -21.68 3.13 -12.86
CA LEU A 101 -21.98 1.74 -12.51
C LEU A 101 -23.48 1.55 -12.25
N LYS A 102 -24.11 2.49 -11.54
CA LYS A 102 -25.55 2.46 -11.27
C LYS A 102 -26.37 2.63 -12.53
N GLU A 103 -26.01 3.55 -13.43
CA GLU A 103 -26.70 3.79 -14.69
C GLU A 103 -26.65 2.56 -15.61
N GLU A 104 -25.53 1.86 -15.61
CA GLU A 104 -25.30 0.64 -16.41
C GLU A 104 -25.76 -0.65 -15.70
N GLY A 105 -26.33 -0.57 -14.49
CA GLY A 105 -26.77 -1.73 -13.72
C GLY A 105 -25.65 -2.64 -13.25
N ILE A 106 -24.42 -2.12 -13.14
CA ILE A 106 -23.25 -2.86 -12.69
C ILE A 106 -23.14 -2.75 -11.17
N PRO A 107 -22.82 -3.85 -10.45
CA PRO A 107 -22.64 -3.82 -9.01
C PRO A 107 -21.57 -2.81 -8.57
N ASP A 108 -21.87 -2.07 -7.50
CA ASP A 108 -21.03 -0.99 -6.98
C ASP A 108 -19.62 -1.44 -6.57
N ASP A 109 -19.45 -2.70 -6.16
CA ASP A 109 -18.17 -3.27 -5.80
C ASP A 109 -17.10 -3.17 -6.92
N PHE A 110 -17.53 -3.04 -8.20
CA PHE A 110 -16.61 -2.87 -9.32
C PHE A 110 -15.80 -1.57 -9.27
N LYS A 111 -16.21 -0.56 -8.50
CA LYS A 111 -15.37 0.63 -8.28
C LYS A 111 -14.00 0.31 -7.68
N TYR A 112 -13.92 -0.76 -6.87
CA TYR A 112 -12.66 -1.19 -6.26
C TYR A 112 -11.69 -1.83 -7.27
N LEU A 113 -12.16 -2.22 -8.46
CA LEU A 113 -11.27 -2.65 -9.52
C LEU A 113 -10.36 -1.51 -9.98
N ALA A 114 -10.88 -0.26 -10.07
CA ALA A 114 -10.07 0.91 -10.39
C ALA A 114 -9.00 1.20 -9.31
N VAL A 115 -9.29 0.85 -8.06
CA VAL A 115 -8.27 0.91 -6.98
C VAL A 115 -7.17 -0.13 -7.24
N ALA A 116 -7.55 -1.36 -7.55
CA ALA A 116 -6.60 -2.46 -7.79
C ALA A 116 -5.70 -2.19 -9.02
N GLU A 117 -6.26 -1.63 -10.09
CA GLU A 117 -5.57 -1.41 -11.38
C GLU A 117 -4.64 -0.19 -11.36
N SER A 118 -5.06 0.90 -10.75
CA SER A 118 -4.32 2.17 -10.83
C SER A 118 -4.14 2.91 -9.50
N ASN A 119 -4.64 2.35 -8.40
CA ASN A 119 -4.72 3.06 -7.12
C ASN A 119 -5.48 4.41 -7.26
N LEU A 120 -6.48 4.47 -8.13
CA LEU A 120 -7.22 5.67 -8.51
C LEU A 120 -6.29 6.79 -9.03
N SER A 121 -5.25 6.44 -9.74
CA SER A 121 -4.36 7.40 -10.39
C SER A 121 -4.54 7.32 -11.91
N ASN A 122 -4.59 8.47 -12.56
CA ASN A 122 -4.62 8.54 -14.04
C ASN A 122 -3.19 8.43 -14.58
N ALA A 123 -2.56 7.28 -14.37
CA ALA A 123 -1.18 7.02 -14.74
C ALA A 123 -1.11 6.10 -15.96
N SER A 124 0.06 6.10 -16.62
CA SER A 124 0.40 5.10 -17.64
C SER A 124 1.31 4.05 -17.05
N SER A 125 1.03 2.77 -17.32
CA SER A 125 1.91 1.68 -16.93
C SER A 125 3.11 1.55 -17.87
N SER A 126 4.10 0.78 -17.47
CA SER A 126 5.25 0.43 -18.33
C SER A 126 4.86 -0.37 -19.59
N ALA A 127 3.72 -1.06 -19.54
CA ALA A 127 3.14 -1.78 -20.67
C ALA A 127 2.26 -0.90 -21.57
N GLY A 128 2.12 0.40 -21.26
CA GLY A 128 1.31 1.35 -22.04
C GLY A 128 -0.19 1.32 -21.71
N ALA A 129 -0.59 0.64 -20.63
CA ALA A 129 -1.96 0.73 -20.14
C ALA A 129 -2.21 2.13 -19.52
N LYS A 130 -3.42 2.67 -19.67
CA LYS A 130 -3.76 4.02 -19.25
C LYS A 130 -5.09 4.11 -18.51
N GLY A 131 -5.21 5.20 -17.74
CA GLY A 131 -6.44 5.58 -17.05
C GLY A 131 -6.69 4.81 -15.77
N LEU A 132 -7.84 5.06 -15.16
CA LEU A 132 -8.24 4.42 -13.89
C LEU A 132 -8.36 2.90 -13.99
N TRP A 133 -8.74 2.39 -15.17
CA TRP A 133 -8.99 0.98 -15.44
C TRP A 133 -7.84 0.29 -16.17
N GLN A 134 -6.75 1.00 -16.44
CA GLN A 134 -5.54 0.49 -17.07
C GLN A 134 -5.79 -0.30 -18.36
N PHE A 135 -6.61 0.26 -19.26
CA PHE A 135 -6.80 -0.34 -20.59
C PHE A 135 -5.57 -0.19 -21.47
N LEU A 136 -5.20 -1.26 -22.14
CA LEU A 136 -4.26 -1.21 -23.25
C LEU A 136 -4.93 -0.59 -24.47
N LYS A 137 -4.15 0.13 -25.30
CA LYS A 137 -4.67 0.82 -26.49
C LYS A 137 -5.44 -0.09 -27.43
N GLY A 138 -4.96 -1.33 -27.67
CA GLY A 138 -5.66 -2.31 -28.50
C GLY A 138 -7.04 -2.65 -27.93
N THR A 139 -7.08 -3.08 -26.67
CA THR A 139 -8.33 -3.43 -25.98
C THR A 139 -9.30 -2.25 -25.93
N ALA A 140 -8.81 -1.04 -25.65
CA ALA A 140 -9.66 0.15 -25.64
C ALA A 140 -10.28 0.40 -27.03
N GLY A 141 -9.49 0.26 -28.10
CA GLY A 141 -9.95 0.40 -29.48
C GLY A 141 -11.04 -0.60 -29.86
N ASP A 142 -10.96 -1.86 -29.39
CA ASP A 142 -11.97 -2.89 -29.62
C ASP A 142 -13.35 -2.52 -29.04
N PHE A 143 -13.35 -1.66 -28.02
CA PHE A 143 -14.55 -1.13 -27.39
C PHE A 143 -14.86 0.33 -27.76
N GLY A 144 -14.21 0.88 -28.79
CA GLY A 144 -14.43 2.25 -29.24
C GLY A 144 -13.95 3.34 -28.28
N LEU A 145 -13.06 2.99 -27.34
CA LEU A 145 -12.48 3.93 -26.38
C LEU A 145 -11.20 4.57 -26.96
N GLU A 146 -11.02 5.86 -26.71
CA GLU A 146 -9.79 6.57 -27.05
C GLU A 146 -8.80 6.53 -25.89
N VAL A 147 -7.57 6.15 -26.17
CA VAL A 147 -6.45 6.15 -25.22
C VAL A 147 -5.41 7.16 -25.71
N ASN A 148 -5.44 8.34 -25.12
CA ASN A 148 -4.54 9.47 -25.40
C ASN A 148 -3.34 9.52 -24.46
#